data_b86e1b3e404a4ed79eaf8468c28b8305
#
_entry.id   b86e1b3e404a4ed79eaf8468c28b8305
#
_cell.length_a   1.000
_cell.length_b   1.000
_cell.length_c   1.000
_cell.angle_alpha   90.00
_cell.angle_beta   90.00
_cell.angle_gamma   90.00
#
_symmetry.space_group_name_H-M   'P 1'
#
loop_
_entity.id
_entity.type
_entity.pdbx_description
1 polymer ?
#
loop_
_entity_poly.entity_id
_entity_poly.type
_entity_poly.pdbx_seq_one_letter_code
_entity_poly.pdbx_strand_id
1 'polypeptide(L)'
;VNTVVMLLPRGNRKTSLGAALGLLHTIGPENLPGGECLFAASDRKQARIAFEEALGIVNAFPDEVVKKLRLVDSKNRIQNPKKGAFLEAISNDAGTHHGRTPVFALIDELHAWKKVDLWDVITSGMVKVSGALKIIITTAGRGQENVAYKQVDYARKAARGEIDDPATLPILFETPADADWPDEAVWH
;
A
#
# COMPACT_ATOMS: atom_id res chain seq x y z
N VAL A 1 -8.82 13.09 0.01
CA VAL A 1 -7.64 12.31 -0.44
C VAL A 1 -8.07 10.88 -0.69
N ASN A 2 -7.73 10.36 -1.86
CA ASN A 2 -7.96 8.94 -2.21
C ASN A 2 -6.70 8.23 -2.73
N THR A 3 -5.63 8.98 -2.95
CA THR A 3 -4.31 8.45 -3.32
C THR A 3 -3.23 9.09 -2.44
N VAL A 4 -2.38 8.27 -1.86
CA VAL A 4 -1.18 8.70 -1.13
C VAL A 4 0.03 8.13 -1.86
N VAL A 5 1.00 8.97 -2.17
CA VAL A 5 2.28 8.53 -2.75
C VAL A 5 3.38 8.80 -1.73
N MET A 6 3.95 7.72 -1.19
CA MET A 6 4.99 7.78 -0.17
C MET A 6 6.33 7.36 -0.76
N LEU A 7 7.21 8.30 -0.95
CA LEU A 7 8.61 8.05 -1.29
C LEU A 7 9.44 8.15 -0.01
N LEU A 8 9.85 7.01 0.50
CA LEU A 8 10.57 6.89 1.78
C LEU A 8 11.88 6.12 1.59
N PRO A 9 12.96 6.51 2.25
CA PRO A 9 14.21 5.75 2.26
C PRO A 9 14.00 4.34 2.83
N ARG A 10 14.97 3.46 2.57
CA ARG A 10 14.99 2.12 3.17
C ARG A 10 15.13 2.18 4.69
N GLY A 11 14.61 1.17 5.40
CA GLY A 11 14.72 1.09 6.87
C GLY A 11 13.62 1.81 7.65
N ASN A 12 12.72 2.56 7.00
CA ASN A 12 11.68 3.36 7.66
C ASN A 12 10.37 2.57 7.96
N ARG A 13 10.46 1.26 8.17
CA ARG A 13 9.31 0.39 8.56
C ARG A 13 8.04 0.61 7.73
N LYS A 14 8.20 0.86 6.43
CA LYS A 14 7.09 1.15 5.49
C LYS A 14 6.03 0.05 5.52
N THR A 15 6.46 -1.20 5.52
CA THR A 15 5.56 -2.37 5.51
C THR A 15 4.75 -2.47 6.79
N SER A 16 5.37 -2.21 7.97
CA SER A 16 4.65 -2.19 9.26
C SER A 16 3.60 -1.06 9.31
N LEU A 17 3.94 0.14 8.80
CA LEU A 17 2.97 1.25 8.69
C LEU A 17 1.80 0.84 7.78
N GLY A 18 2.10 0.27 6.63
CA GLY A 18 1.07 -0.21 5.71
C GLY A 18 0.19 -1.29 6.32
N ALA A 19 0.79 -2.22 7.08
CA ALA A 19 0.07 -3.25 7.82
C ALA A 19 -0.93 -2.64 8.82
N ALA A 20 -0.50 -1.66 9.59
CA ALA A 20 -1.36 -0.95 10.54
C ALA A 20 -2.53 -0.24 9.84
N LEU A 21 -2.27 0.46 8.73
CA LEU A 21 -3.31 1.13 7.94
C LEU A 21 -4.29 0.14 7.32
N GLY A 22 -3.83 -1.00 6.80
CA GLY A 22 -4.71 -2.05 6.30
C GLY A 22 -5.60 -2.66 7.37
N LEU A 23 -5.08 -2.85 8.59
CA LEU A 23 -5.87 -3.30 9.74
C LEU A 23 -6.88 -2.25 10.18
N LEU A 24 -6.56 -0.95 10.11
CA LEU A 24 -7.49 0.14 10.40
C LEU A 24 -8.74 0.06 9.52
N HIS A 25 -8.56 -0.27 8.22
CA HIS A 25 -9.66 -0.45 7.26
C HIS A 25 -10.35 -1.82 7.34
N THR A 26 -9.75 -2.82 8.01
CA THR A 26 -10.31 -4.16 8.11
C THR A 26 -11.07 -4.40 9.41
N ILE A 27 -10.51 -3.93 10.52
CA ILE A 27 -11.04 -4.18 11.87
C ILE A 27 -11.21 -2.90 12.70
N GLY A 28 -10.57 -1.80 12.28
CA GLY A 28 -10.62 -0.51 12.95
C GLY A 28 -11.85 0.33 12.56
N PRO A 29 -11.85 1.62 12.91
CA PRO A 29 -12.97 2.54 12.69
C PRO A 29 -13.25 2.82 11.21
N GLU A 30 -12.24 2.70 10.34
CA GLU A 30 -12.38 2.93 8.89
C GLU A 30 -12.93 1.69 8.14
N ASN A 31 -13.35 0.67 8.89
CA ASN A 31 -13.89 -0.56 8.30
C ASN A 31 -15.22 -0.33 7.58
N LEU A 32 -15.27 -0.70 6.31
CA LEU A 32 -16.49 -0.76 5.53
C LEU A 32 -17.02 -2.21 5.50
N PRO A 33 -18.34 -2.44 5.71
CA PRO A 33 -18.94 -3.78 5.62
C PRO A 33 -18.66 -4.41 4.25
N GLY A 34 -18.16 -5.64 4.24
CA GLY A 34 -17.75 -6.33 3.03
C GLY A 34 -16.47 -5.78 2.38
N GLY A 35 -15.77 -4.85 3.04
CA GLY A 35 -14.61 -4.17 2.49
C GLY A 35 -13.44 -5.12 2.19
N GLU A 36 -12.93 -5.03 0.99
CA GLU A 36 -11.73 -5.72 0.53
C GLU A 36 -10.52 -4.80 0.71
N CYS A 37 -9.60 -5.17 1.60
CA CYS A 37 -8.34 -4.47 1.82
C CYS A 37 -7.20 -5.32 1.25
N LEU A 38 -6.33 -4.72 0.44
CA LEU A 38 -5.26 -5.43 -0.25
C LEU A 38 -3.89 -4.91 0.13
N PHE A 39 -2.96 -5.84 0.35
CA PHE A 39 -1.53 -5.60 0.24
C PHE A 39 -1.03 -6.20 -1.07
N ALA A 40 -0.60 -5.34 -1.97
CA ALA A 40 -0.07 -5.75 -3.25
C ALA A 40 1.46 -5.59 -3.27
N ALA A 41 2.16 -6.67 -3.48
CA ALA A 41 3.61 -6.73 -3.51
C ALA A 41 4.14 -7.24 -4.86
N SER A 42 5.43 -7.08 -5.10
CA SER A 42 6.09 -7.52 -6.33
C SER A 42 6.01 -9.04 -6.54
N ASP A 43 6.17 -9.79 -5.45
CA ASP A 43 6.22 -11.25 -5.44
C ASP A 43 5.61 -11.85 -4.16
N ARG A 44 5.43 -13.17 -4.14
CA ARG A 44 4.80 -13.90 -3.02
C ARG A 44 5.56 -13.77 -1.72
N LYS A 45 6.88 -13.67 -1.76
CA LYS A 45 7.70 -13.54 -0.55
C LYS A 45 7.48 -12.19 0.11
N GLN A 46 7.43 -11.12 -0.68
CA GLN A 46 7.14 -9.78 -0.18
C GLN A 46 5.69 -9.68 0.34
N ALA A 47 4.72 -10.27 -0.37
CA ALA A 47 3.34 -10.36 0.10
C ALA A 47 3.24 -11.09 1.46
N ARG A 48 3.99 -12.18 1.63
CA ARG A 48 4.04 -12.92 2.90
C ARG A 48 4.61 -12.09 4.05
N ILE A 49 5.67 -11.31 3.80
CA ILE A 49 6.25 -10.41 4.81
C ILE A 49 5.20 -9.38 5.26
N ALA A 50 4.47 -8.76 4.33
CA ALA A 50 3.42 -7.80 4.67
C ALA A 50 2.29 -8.44 5.50
N PHE A 51 1.92 -9.69 5.19
CA PHE A 51 0.95 -10.43 5.97
C PHE A 51 1.45 -10.74 7.39
N GLU A 52 2.69 -11.14 7.54
CA GLU A 52 3.30 -11.45 8.83
C GLU A 52 3.43 -10.21 9.73
N GLU A 53 3.74 -9.04 9.15
CA GLU A 53 3.70 -7.77 9.87
C GLU A 53 2.28 -7.47 10.41
N ALA A 54 1.25 -7.63 9.56
CA ALA A 54 -0.13 -7.45 9.98
C ALA A 54 -0.54 -8.46 11.07
N LEU A 55 -0.13 -9.72 10.93
CA LEU A 55 -0.38 -10.76 11.92
C LEU A 55 0.31 -10.48 13.25
N GLY A 56 1.54 -9.96 13.23
CA GLY A 56 2.26 -9.52 14.42
C GLY A 56 1.51 -8.43 15.19
N ILE A 57 0.93 -7.46 14.48
CA ILE A 57 0.09 -6.42 15.09
C ILE A 57 -1.18 -7.04 15.69
N VAL A 58 -1.86 -7.93 14.98
CA VAL A 58 -3.08 -8.60 15.46
C VAL A 58 -2.80 -9.40 16.73
N ASN A 59 -1.68 -10.13 16.79
CA ASN A 59 -1.30 -10.92 17.94
C ASN A 59 -0.97 -10.07 19.19
N ALA A 60 -0.73 -8.78 19.03
CA ALA A 60 -0.56 -7.84 20.14
C ALA A 60 -1.88 -7.26 20.67
N PHE A 61 -3.01 -7.56 20.02
CA PHE A 61 -4.33 -7.15 20.52
C PHE A 61 -4.79 -8.04 21.68
N PRO A 62 -5.72 -7.53 22.53
CA PRO A 62 -6.37 -8.37 23.54
C PRO A 62 -7.04 -9.61 22.91
N ASP A 63 -6.95 -10.74 23.60
CA ASP A 63 -7.53 -12.03 23.16
C ASP A 63 -8.99 -11.93 22.67
N GLU A 64 -9.77 -11.06 23.31
CA GLU A 64 -11.17 -10.83 22.96
C GLU A 64 -11.36 -10.23 21.56
N VAL A 65 -10.34 -9.51 21.06
CA VAL A 65 -10.31 -8.98 19.68
C VAL A 65 -9.85 -10.06 18.73
N VAL A 66 -8.73 -10.74 19.07
CA VAL A 66 -8.14 -11.78 18.23
C VAL A 66 -9.15 -12.92 17.95
N LYS A 67 -9.89 -13.38 18.97
CA LYS A 67 -10.91 -14.43 18.85
C LYS A 67 -12.07 -14.10 17.89
N LYS A 68 -12.28 -12.83 17.58
CA LYS A 68 -13.32 -12.37 16.63
C LYS A 68 -12.84 -12.38 15.18
N LEU A 69 -11.55 -12.61 14.96
CA LEU A 69 -10.94 -12.63 13.64
C LEU A 69 -10.73 -14.06 13.15
N ARG A 70 -10.76 -14.23 11.85
CA ARG A 70 -10.46 -15.50 11.18
C ARG A 70 -9.17 -15.34 10.37
N LEU A 71 -8.16 -16.11 10.71
CA LEU A 71 -6.90 -16.18 9.97
C LEU A 71 -7.00 -17.28 8.91
N VAL A 72 -6.70 -16.96 7.66
CA VAL A 72 -6.66 -17.91 6.54
C VAL A 72 -5.26 -17.88 5.95
N ASP A 73 -4.36 -18.64 6.57
CA ASP A 73 -2.93 -18.64 6.27
C ASP A 73 -2.64 -18.98 4.80
N SER A 74 -3.33 -19.97 4.24
CA SER A 74 -3.20 -20.37 2.83
C SER A 74 -3.49 -19.27 1.82
N LYS A 75 -4.19 -18.21 2.25
CA LYS A 75 -4.54 -17.05 1.43
C LYS A 75 -3.83 -15.77 1.89
N ASN A 76 -2.94 -15.82 2.88
CA ASN A 76 -2.38 -14.64 3.54
C ASN A 76 -3.48 -13.62 3.90
N ARG A 77 -4.56 -14.07 4.55
CA ARG A 77 -5.76 -13.29 4.80
C ARG A 77 -6.12 -13.23 6.28
N ILE A 78 -6.41 -12.00 6.76
CA ILE A 78 -7.04 -11.72 8.05
C ILE A 78 -8.47 -11.27 7.76
N GLN A 79 -9.45 -11.97 8.27
CA GLN A 79 -10.86 -11.70 8.02
C GLN A 79 -11.57 -11.23 9.29
N ASN A 80 -12.44 -10.23 9.16
CA ASN A 80 -13.41 -9.81 10.16
C ASN A 80 -14.79 -10.39 9.79
N PRO A 81 -15.17 -11.56 10.32
CA PRO A 81 -16.42 -12.24 9.91
C PRO A 81 -17.66 -11.42 10.20
N LYS A 82 -17.67 -10.66 11.30
CA LYS A 82 -18.82 -9.82 11.70
C LYS A 82 -19.14 -8.74 10.66
N LYS A 83 -18.15 -8.20 10.01
CA LYS A 83 -18.29 -7.16 8.98
C LYS A 83 -18.17 -7.69 7.55
N GLY A 84 -17.75 -8.94 7.37
CA GLY A 84 -17.45 -9.53 6.07
C GLY A 84 -16.20 -8.92 5.40
N ALA A 85 -15.48 -8.05 6.09
CA ALA A 85 -14.30 -7.39 5.58
C ALA A 85 -13.05 -8.26 5.76
N PHE A 86 -12.06 -8.06 4.91
CA PHE A 86 -10.80 -8.80 5.03
C PHE A 86 -9.60 -8.00 4.52
N LEU A 87 -8.44 -8.30 5.07
CA LEU A 87 -7.13 -7.89 4.57
C LEU A 87 -6.45 -9.10 3.95
N GLU A 88 -6.00 -8.97 2.71
CA GLU A 88 -5.31 -10.03 1.98
C GLU A 88 -4.03 -9.51 1.35
N ALA A 89 -2.93 -10.23 1.57
CA ALA A 89 -1.68 -9.94 0.87
C ALA A 89 -1.60 -10.76 -0.42
N ILE A 90 -1.46 -10.05 -1.54
CA ILE A 90 -1.42 -10.59 -2.90
C ILE A 90 -0.13 -10.19 -3.61
N SER A 91 0.22 -10.95 -4.64
CA SER A 91 1.43 -10.68 -5.43
C SER A 91 1.16 -10.60 -6.93
N ASN A 92 2.00 -9.84 -7.61
CA ASN A 92 1.90 -9.62 -9.05
C ASN A 92 2.23 -10.87 -9.90
N ASP A 93 2.83 -11.88 -9.30
CA ASP A 93 3.15 -13.17 -9.94
C ASP A 93 2.05 -14.24 -9.75
N ALA A 94 1.04 -13.98 -8.93
CA ALA A 94 -0.04 -14.90 -8.61
C ALA A 94 -1.28 -14.68 -9.48
N GLY A 95 -1.28 -15.16 -10.71
CA GLY A 95 -2.49 -15.35 -11.54
C GLY A 95 -3.50 -14.19 -11.63
N THR A 96 -4.63 -14.42 -12.26
CA THR A 96 -5.66 -13.41 -12.53
C THR A 96 -6.38 -12.94 -11.25
N HIS A 97 -6.26 -11.66 -10.95
CA HIS A 97 -6.97 -10.99 -9.85
C HIS A 97 -8.22 -10.22 -10.34
N HIS A 98 -8.78 -10.59 -11.50
CA HIS A 98 -9.93 -9.90 -12.09
C HIS A 98 -11.15 -9.85 -11.16
N GLY A 99 -11.93 -8.77 -11.26
CA GLY A 99 -13.18 -8.61 -10.54
C GLY A 99 -13.05 -8.09 -9.10
N ARG A 100 -11.86 -7.72 -8.65
CA ARG A 100 -11.67 -7.12 -7.32
C ARG A 100 -12.16 -5.67 -7.28
N THR A 101 -12.69 -5.28 -6.13
CA THR A 101 -13.18 -3.91 -5.87
C THR A 101 -12.70 -3.43 -4.50
N PRO A 102 -11.39 -3.21 -4.34
CA PRO A 102 -10.84 -2.91 -3.03
C PRO A 102 -11.27 -1.52 -2.54
N VAL A 103 -11.59 -1.44 -1.25
CA VAL A 103 -11.84 -0.20 -0.51
C VAL A 103 -10.52 0.43 -0.01
N PHE A 104 -9.51 -0.41 0.18
CA PHE A 104 -8.17 -0.02 0.57
C PHE A 104 -7.14 -0.84 -0.21
N ALA A 105 -6.11 -0.21 -0.73
CA ALA A 105 -4.98 -0.90 -1.33
C ALA A 105 -3.65 -0.26 -0.94
N LEU A 106 -2.78 -1.06 -0.35
CA LEU A 106 -1.37 -0.74 -0.19
C LEU A 106 -0.58 -1.40 -1.33
N ILE A 107 0.14 -0.59 -2.09
CA ILE A 107 1.01 -1.03 -3.18
C ILE A 107 2.45 -0.82 -2.74
N ASP A 108 3.11 -1.92 -2.38
CA ASP A 108 4.46 -1.90 -1.82
C ASP A 108 5.51 -2.14 -2.90
N GLU A 109 6.62 -1.38 -2.79
CA GLU A 109 7.80 -1.49 -3.65
C GLU A 109 7.45 -1.46 -5.16
N LEU A 110 6.54 -0.55 -5.56
CA LEU A 110 6.03 -0.45 -6.93
C LEU A 110 7.15 -0.37 -7.99
N HIS A 111 8.32 0.18 -7.63
CA HIS A 111 9.49 0.25 -8.52
C HIS A 111 10.05 -1.13 -8.90
N ALA A 112 9.78 -2.16 -8.10
CA ALA A 112 10.24 -3.54 -8.36
C ALA A 112 9.25 -4.35 -9.24
N TRP A 113 8.08 -3.80 -9.56
CA TRP A 113 7.06 -4.51 -10.33
C TRP A 113 7.45 -4.61 -11.80
N LYS A 114 7.58 -5.84 -12.28
CA LYS A 114 7.93 -6.15 -13.68
C LYS A 114 6.74 -6.10 -14.62
N LYS A 115 5.52 -6.30 -14.09
CA LYS A 115 4.26 -6.33 -14.83
C LYS A 115 3.29 -5.32 -14.23
N VAL A 116 2.41 -4.77 -15.03
CA VAL A 116 1.42 -3.76 -14.62
C VAL A 116 0.02 -4.35 -14.40
N ASP A 117 -0.19 -5.62 -14.73
CA ASP A 117 -1.51 -6.26 -14.69
C ASP A 117 -2.22 -6.09 -13.34
N LEU A 118 -1.50 -6.34 -12.24
CA LEU A 118 -2.06 -6.18 -10.90
C LEU A 118 -2.33 -4.70 -10.55
N TRP A 119 -1.48 -3.79 -11.01
CA TRP A 119 -1.72 -2.36 -10.89
C TRP A 119 -3.03 -1.96 -11.56
N ASP A 120 -3.25 -2.39 -12.81
CA ASP A 120 -4.43 -2.05 -13.59
C ASP A 120 -5.70 -2.63 -12.95
N VAL A 121 -5.65 -3.86 -12.45
CA VAL A 121 -6.77 -4.51 -11.75
C VAL A 121 -7.14 -3.73 -10.48
N ILE A 122 -6.17 -3.40 -9.64
CA ILE A 122 -6.41 -2.66 -8.40
C ILE A 122 -6.99 -1.28 -8.71
N THR A 123 -6.32 -0.52 -9.59
CA THR A 123 -6.72 0.86 -9.87
C THR A 123 -8.10 0.95 -10.53
N SER A 124 -8.38 0.09 -11.50
CA SER A 124 -9.70 0.04 -12.16
C SER A 124 -10.82 -0.44 -11.23
N GLY A 125 -10.50 -1.33 -10.28
CA GLY A 125 -11.43 -1.80 -9.26
C GLY A 125 -11.80 -0.71 -8.26
N MET A 126 -10.82 0.05 -7.80
CA MET A 126 -11.01 1.12 -6.81
C MET A 126 -11.84 2.30 -7.32
N VAL A 127 -11.78 2.61 -8.61
CA VAL A 127 -12.61 3.70 -9.22
C VAL A 127 -14.12 3.47 -8.97
N LYS A 128 -14.54 2.22 -8.80
CA LYS A 128 -15.94 1.85 -8.57
C LYS A 128 -16.39 2.04 -7.12
N VAL A 129 -15.46 2.33 -6.21
CA VAL A 129 -15.70 2.39 -4.76
C VAL A 129 -15.53 3.83 -4.28
N SER A 130 -16.62 4.44 -3.84
CA SER A 130 -16.55 5.78 -3.22
C SER A 130 -15.75 5.72 -1.92
N GLY A 131 -14.82 6.66 -1.76
CA GLY A 131 -13.96 6.74 -0.57
C GLY A 131 -12.83 5.70 -0.52
N ALA A 132 -12.60 4.93 -1.58
CA ALA A 132 -11.46 4.02 -1.64
C ALA A 132 -10.13 4.77 -1.47
N LEU A 133 -9.23 4.21 -0.68
CA LEU A 133 -7.90 4.77 -0.40
C LEU A 133 -6.79 3.87 -0.97
N LYS A 134 -6.00 4.44 -1.86
CA LYS A 134 -4.80 3.81 -2.42
C LYS A 134 -3.55 4.44 -1.81
N ILE A 135 -2.67 3.63 -1.27
CA ILE A 135 -1.37 4.05 -0.76
C ILE A 135 -0.28 3.36 -1.58
N ILE A 136 0.56 4.15 -2.21
CA ILE A 136 1.73 3.68 -2.95
C ILE A 136 2.95 3.96 -2.09
N ILE A 137 3.67 2.90 -1.72
CA ILE A 137 4.93 3.01 -0.99
C ILE A 137 6.05 2.53 -1.88
N THR A 138 7.04 3.36 -2.08
CA THR A 138 8.19 3.02 -2.92
C THR A 138 9.46 3.70 -2.42
N THR A 139 10.59 3.24 -2.93
CA THR A 139 11.88 3.94 -2.83
C THR A 139 12.23 4.52 -4.21
N ALA A 140 13.25 5.35 -4.28
CA ALA A 140 13.77 5.80 -5.56
C ALA A 140 14.18 4.60 -6.42
N GLY A 141 13.42 4.35 -7.47
CA GLY A 141 13.69 3.29 -8.45
C GLY A 141 14.66 3.75 -9.53
N ARG A 142 15.08 2.80 -10.37
CA ARG A 142 15.89 3.09 -11.57
C ARG A 142 15.01 3.13 -12.81
N GLY A 143 15.28 4.09 -13.71
CA GLY A 143 14.59 4.23 -14.99
C GLY A 143 13.31 5.05 -14.92
N GLN A 144 12.93 5.65 -16.05
CA GLN A 144 11.81 6.60 -16.14
C GLN A 144 10.56 5.98 -16.81
N GLU A 145 10.68 4.76 -17.31
CA GLU A 145 9.62 4.12 -18.11
C GLU A 145 8.60 3.33 -17.29
N ASN A 146 8.86 3.10 -16.00
CA ASN A 146 8.02 2.27 -15.16
C ASN A 146 6.87 3.06 -14.50
N VAL A 147 5.84 2.32 -14.05
CA VAL A 147 4.65 2.89 -13.39
C VAL A 147 5.04 3.67 -12.12
N ALA A 148 6.01 3.18 -11.36
CA ALA A 148 6.43 3.86 -10.12
C ALA A 148 6.99 5.25 -10.40
N TYR A 149 7.84 5.40 -11.42
CA TYR A 149 8.35 6.70 -11.81
C TYR A 149 7.22 7.67 -12.17
N LYS A 150 6.24 7.22 -12.98
CA LYS A 150 5.10 8.04 -13.38
C LYS A 150 4.29 8.51 -12.16
N GLN A 151 4.08 7.64 -11.17
CA GLN A 151 3.35 8.01 -9.95
C GLN A 151 4.12 8.98 -9.07
N VAL A 152 5.43 8.77 -8.92
CA VAL A 152 6.30 9.68 -8.14
C VAL A 152 6.47 11.02 -8.84
N ASP A 153 6.66 11.06 -10.17
CA ASP A 153 6.73 12.30 -10.93
C ASP A 153 5.43 13.11 -10.85
N TYR A 154 4.29 12.44 -10.96
CA TYR A 154 2.98 13.05 -10.74
C TYR A 154 2.86 13.65 -9.33
N ALA A 155 3.26 12.89 -8.30
CA ALA A 155 3.24 13.35 -6.92
C ALA A 155 4.16 14.55 -6.69
N ARG A 156 5.33 14.58 -7.32
CA ARG A 156 6.24 15.75 -7.29
C ARG A 156 5.60 16.99 -7.91
N LYS A 157 4.93 16.84 -9.04
CA LYS A 157 4.22 17.95 -9.71
C LYS A 157 3.08 18.46 -8.87
N ALA A 158 2.31 17.57 -8.23
CA ALA A 158 1.26 17.96 -7.29
C ALA A 158 1.84 18.69 -6.05
N ALA A 159 2.95 18.20 -5.49
CA ALA A 159 3.63 18.83 -4.35
C ALA A 159 4.13 20.25 -4.67
N ARG A 160 4.55 20.49 -5.91
CA ARG A 160 5.01 21.84 -6.38
C ARG A 160 3.88 22.75 -6.85
N GLY A 161 2.63 22.28 -6.82
CA GLY A 161 1.47 23.04 -7.30
C GLY A 161 1.39 23.17 -8.83
N GLU A 162 2.15 22.36 -9.58
CA GLU A 162 2.08 22.30 -11.05
C GLU A 162 0.83 21.56 -11.52
N ILE A 163 0.26 20.71 -10.66
CA ILE A 163 -1.00 19.99 -10.86
C ILE A 163 -1.88 20.26 -9.65
N ASP A 164 -3.09 20.79 -9.89
CA ASP A 164 -4.11 20.96 -8.86
C ASP A 164 -4.90 19.63 -8.71
N ASP A 165 -4.48 18.79 -7.79
CA ASP A 165 -5.13 17.53 -7.46
C ASP A 165 -5.26 17.35 -5.94
N PRO A 166 -6.36 17.82 -5.33
CA PRO A 166 -6.59 17.68 -3.89
C PRO A 166 -6.86 16.21 -3.47
N ALA A 167 -7.03 15.31 -4.42
CA ALA A 167 -7.25 13.89 -4.15
C ALA A 167 -5.94 13.12 -3.93
N THR A 168 -4.80 13.66 -4.38
CA THR A 168 -3.48 13.05 -4.19
C THR A 168 -2.70 13.73 -3.07
N LEU A 169 -2.24 12.95 -2.09
CA LEU A 169 -1.34 13.39 -1.03
C LEU A 169 0.09 12.90 -1.31
N PRO A 170 1.00 13.79 -1.70
CA PRO A 170 2.42 13.45 -1.83
C PRO A 170 3.11 13.50 -0.46
N ILE A 171 3.85 12.44 -0.11
CA ILE A 171 4.74 12.35 1.06
C ILE A 171 6.10 11.93 0.54
N LEU A 172 6.94 12.91 0.23
CA LEU A 172 8.18 12.70 -0.51
C LEU A 172 9.39 13.06 0.37
N PHE A 173 10.10 12.04 0.82
CA PHE A 173 11.38 12.18 1.50
C PHE A 173 12.49 11.82 0.52
N GLU A 174 13.02 12.84 -0.15
CA GLU A 174 14.05 12.68 -1.16
C GLU A 174 15.07 13.81 -1.07
N THR A 175 16.32 13.48 -1.35
CA THR A 175 17.37 14.44 -1.48
C THR A 175 17.27 15.15 -2.84
N PRO A 176 17.43 16.48 -2.93
CA PRO A 176 17.50 17.19 -4.20
C PRO A 176 18.54 16.57 -5.15
N ALA A 177 18.24 16.56 -6.44
CA ALA A 177 19.09 15.90 -7.43
C ALA A 177 20.49 16.56 -7.56
N ASP A 178 20.58 17.82 -7.22
CA ASP A 178 21.79 18.65 -7.24
C ASP A 178 22.48 18.79 -5.87
N ALA A 179 21.97 18.06 -4.86
CA ALA A 179 22.53 18.10 -3.53
C ALA A 179 23.94 17.50 -3.48
N ASP A 180 24.82 18.16 -2.76
CA ASP A 180 26.14 17.60 -2.41
C ASP A 180 25.96 16.52 -1.33
N TRP A 181 25.69 15.31 -1.77
CA TRP A 181 25.38 14.20 -0.87
C TRP A 181 26.50 13.80 0.12
N PRO A 182 27.81 14.12 -0.06
CA PRO A 182 28.83 14.05 0.98
C PRO A 182 28.61 15.03 2.13
N ASP A 183 27.87 16.12 1.92
CA ASP A 183 27.56 17.06 2.99
C ASP A 183 26.50 16.47 3.95
N GLU A 184 26.91 16.26 5.22
CA GLU A 184 26.02 15.70 6.25
C GLU A 184 24.75 16.54 6.48
N ALA A 185 24.79 17.84 6.20
CA ALA A 185 23.62 18.73 6.32
C ALA A 185 22.48 18.34 5.35
N VAL A 186 22.79 17.59 4.28
CA VAL A 186 21.82 17.10 3.30
C VAL A 186 21.04 15.86 3.79
N TRP A 187 21.51 15.22 4.86
CA TRP A 187 20.94 13.95 5.35
C TRP A 187 19.82 14.12 6.38
N HIS A 188 19.47 15.37 6.74
CA HIS A 188 18.50 15.71 7.80
C HIS A 188 17.26 16.42 7.30
#